data_8047aed9c16939cbad25e8c10e5b75f1
#
_entry.id   8047aed9c16939cbad25e8c10e5b75f1
#
_cell.length_a   1.000
_cell.length_b   1.000
_cell.length_c   1.000
_cell.angle_alpha   90.00
_cell.angle_beta   90.00
_cell.angle_gamma   90.00
#
_symmetry.space_group_name_H-M   'P 1'
#
loop_
_entity.id
_entity.type
_entity.pdbx_description
1 polymer ?
#
loop_
_entity_poly.entity_id
_entity_poly.type
_entity_poly.pdbx_seq_one_letter_code
_entity_poly.pdbx_strand_id
1 'polypeptide(L)'
;GVALIHMVNAYGAGLADSFKANWEAAGNTLCAQIGYDEATTSDYGAIAQSVADGSCTAVVMVSYNADGAMVINELAADGFAGQIYGTDGIAEEAIAAHTTSNDVLNGIIATKPASATPSEVSMTFDYLCANTAPCGAGIFTAEAFDGVTIMAFAAFTQMANPGITLSQAIAGTGQGWNGASGSITFLANGDTPGSGYCVGVYTADSSGVSFDCTQHWGASGLTDL
;
A
#
# COMPACT_ATOMS: atom_id res chain seq x y z
N GLY A 1 -11.94 -2.40 20.76
CA GLY A 1 -12.16 -3.28 19.61
C GLY A 1 -11.68 -2.66 18.32
N VAL A 2 -11.34 -3.49 17.35
CA VAL A 2 -10.87 -3.07 16.02
C VAL A 2 -11.95 -3.36 14.99
N ALA A 3 -12.35 -2.35 14.22
CA ALA A 3 -13.14 -2.52 13.01
C ALA A 3 -12.21 -2.77 11.81
N LEU A 4 -12.60 -3.68 10.93
CA LEU A 4 -11.96 -3.92 9.65
C LEU A 4 -12.88 -3.41 8.54
N ILE A 5 -12.45 -2.36 7.83
CA ILE A 5 -13.17 -1.76 6.71
C ILE A 5 -12.38 -2.09 5.43
N HIS A 6 -13.04 -2.59 4.40
CA HIS A 6 -12.33 -2.97 3.18
C HIS A 6 -13.20 -2.90 1.93
N MET A 7 -12.59 -2.59 0.80
CA MET A 7 -13.20 -2.80 -0.51
C MET A 7 -13.45 -4.28 -0.76
N VAL A 8 -14.51 -4.61 -1.52
CA VAL A 8 -14.85 -6.01 -1.84
C VAL A 8 -14.17 -6.54 -3.09
N ASN A 9 -13.31 -5.74 -3.74
CA ASN A 9 -12.49 -6.20 -4.85
C ASN A 9 -11.36 -7.16 -4.39
N ALA A 10 -10.60 -7.73 -5.33
CA ALA A 10 -9.56 -8.73 -5.01
C ALA A 10 -8.48 -8.20 -4.07
N TYR A 11 -8.09 -6.90 -4.18
CA TYR A 11 -7.13 -6.26 -3.29
C TYR A 11 -7.70 -6.15 -1.87
N GLY A 12 -8.87 -5.52 -1.73
CA GLY A 12 -9.49 -5.27 -0.43
C GLY A 12 -9.85 -6.55 0.32
N ALA A 13 -10.50 -7.50 -0.37
CA ALA A 13 -10.88 -8.78 0.22
C ALA A 13 -9.66 -9.62 0.61
N GLY A 14 -8.64 -9.70 -0.25
CA GLY A 14 -7.44 -10.50 0.02
C GLY A 14 -6.65 -10.02 1.25
N LEU A 15 -6.44 -8.71 1.38
CA LEU A 15 -5.79 -8.14 2.56
C LEU A 15 -6.65 -8.24 3.82
N ALA A 16 -7.97 -8.03 3.70
CA ALA A 16 -8.90 -8.16 4.82
C ALA A 16 -8.94 -9.58 5.38
N ASP A 17 -8.99 -10.59 4.50
CA ASP A 17 -8.97 -11.99 4.91
C ASP A 17 -7.65 -12.36 5.61
N SER A 18 -6.53 -11.88 5.07
CA SER A 18 -5.20 -12.09 5.67
C SER A 18 -5.08 -11.42 7.03
N PHE A 19 -5.52 -10.15 7.14
CA PHE A 19 -5.53 -9.44 8.42
C PHE A 19 -6.39 -10.17 9.46
N LYS A 20 -7.63 -10.50 9.10
CA LYS A 20 -8.57 -11.19 9.99
C LYS A 20 -8.02 -12.51 10.49
N ALA A 21 -7.48 -13.34 9.59
CA ALA A 21 -6.92 -14.64 9.95
C ALA A 21 -5.78 -14.51 10.98
N ASN A 22 -4.87 -13.56 10.78
CA ASN A 22 -3.77 -13.32 11.71
C ASN A 22 -4.23 -12.69 13.03
N TRP A 23 -5.22 -11.79 12.98
CA TRP A 23 -5.81 -11.14 14.15
C TRP A 23 -6.50 -12.15 15.07
N GLU A 24 -7.30 -13.05 14.47
CA GLU A 24 -7.99 -14.12 15.18
C GLU A 24 -7.01 -15.19 15.71
N ALA A 25 -5.98 -15.53 14.93
CA ALA A 25 -4.93 -16.45 15.37
C ALA A 25 -4.14 -15.92 16.57
N ALA A 26 -4.05 -14.60 16.73
CA ALA A 26 -3.48 -13.94 17.90
C ALA A 26 -4.45 -13.88 19.12
N GLY A 27 -5.64 -14.48 19.01
CA GLY A 27 -6.64 -14.53 20.07
C GLY A 27 -7.53 -13.29 20.16
N ASN A 28 -7.52 -12.42 19.15
CA ASN A 28 -8.32 -11.20 19.11
C ASN A 28 -9.62 -11.42 18.35
N THR A 29 -10.56 -10.46 18.45
CA THR A 29 -11.81 -10.43 17.71
C THR A 29 -12.01 -9.04 17.09
N LEU A 30 -12.72 -9.00 15.96
CA LEU A 30 -13.16 -7.73 15.37
C LEU A 30 -14.46 -7.28 16.04
N CYS A 31 -14.60 -5.98 16.28
CA CYS A 31 -15.88 -5.39 16.73
C CYS A 31 -16.84 -5.20 15.54
N ALA A 32 -16.30 -4.99 14.33
CA ALA A 32 -17.05 -4.93 13.09
C ALA A 32 -16.16 -5.37 11.92
N GLN A 33 -16.77 -5.95 10.89
CA GLN A 33 -16.15 -6.17 9.58
C GLN A 33 -17.10 -5.62 8.52
N ILE A 34 -16.64 -4.65 7.73
CA ILE A 34 -17.48 -3.89 6.82
C ILE A 34 -16.82 -3.90 5.43
N GLY A 35 -17.45 -4.66 4.51
CA GLY A 35 -17.07 -4.64 3.10
C GLY A 35 -17.92 -3.62 2.34
N TYR A 36 -17.33 -2.85 1.44
CA TYR A 36 -18.02 -1.94 0.55
C TYR A 36 -17.50 -2.06 -0.88
N ASP A 37 -18.35 -1.76 -1.85
CA ASP A 37 -18.02 -1.74 -3.27
C ASP A 37 -17.72 -0.30 -3.69
N GLU A 38 -16.47 -0.01 -3.98
CA GLU A 38 -15.99 1.33 -4.37
C GLU A 38 -16.66 1.87 -5.65
N ALA A 39 -17.16 0.98 -6.50
CA ALA A 39 -17.81 1.38 -7.75
C ALA A 39 -19.28 1.80 -7.56
N THR A 40 -19.94 1.32 -6.51
CA THR A 40 -21.39 1.52 -6.31
C THR A 40 -21.74 2.19 -5.00
N THR A 41 -20.85 2.24 -4.02
CA THR A 41 -21.10 2.90 -2.73
C THR A 41 -21.13 4.41 -2.92
N SER A 42 -22.25 5.02 -2.56
CA SER A 42 -22.46 6.47 -2.59
C SER A 42 -22.72 7.09 -1.21
N ASP A 43 -22.95 6.24 -0.20
CA ASP A 43 -23.19 6.64 1.20
C ASP A 43 -22.19 5.90 2.10
N TYR A 44 -21.17 6.63 2.52
CA TYR A 44 -20.15 6.13 3.44
C TYR A 44 -20.50 6.34 4.92
N GLY A 45 -21.54 7.12 5.22
CA GLY A 45 -22.02 7.33 6.58
C GLY A 45 -22.49 6.05 7.26
N ALA A 46 -23.08 5.12 6.49
CA ALA A 46 -23.45 3.79 7.01
C ALA A 46 -22.25 2.97 7.50
N ILE A 47 -21.06 3.19 6.93
CA ILE A 47 -19.80 2.55 7.36
C ILE A 47 -19.39 3.12 8.73
N ALA A 48 -19.37 4.44 8.88
CA ALA A 48 -19.05 5.11 10.14
C ALA A 48 -20.03 4.72 11.25
N GLN A 49 -21.33 4.68 10.94
CA GLN A 49 -22.36 4.21 11.88
C GLN A 49 -22.11 2.76 12.34
N SER A 50 -21.70 1.87 11.45
CA SER A 50 -21.37 0.47 11.80
C SER A 50 -20.17 0.38 12.75
N VAL A 51 -19.19 1.26 12.63
CA VAL A 51 -18.05 1.38 13.55
C VAL A 51 -18.53 1.83 14.93
N ALA A 52 -19.43 2.82 14.98
CA ALA A 52 -20.01 3.34 16.21
C ALA A 52 -20.87 2.27 16.92
N ASP A 53 -21.77 1.60 16.18
CA ASP A 53 -22.64 0.53 16.70
C ASP A 53 -21.84 -0.63 17.28
N GLY A 54 -20.68 -0.95 16.68
CA GLY A 54 -19.73 -1.95 17.17
C GLY A 54 -18.93 -1.48 18.39
N SER A 55 -19.06 -0.21 18.81
CA SER A 55 -18.26 0.43 19.87
C SER A 55 -16.77 0.25 19.62
N CYS A 56 -16.35 0.36 18.37
CA CYS A 56 -14.97 0.15 17.95
C CYS A 56 -14.09 1.35 18.37
N THR A 57 -12.87 1.08 18.79
CA THR A 57 -11.92 2.10 19.27
C THR A 57 -10.71 2.25 18.34
N ALA A 58 -10.60 1.42 17.33
CA ALA A 58 -9.63 1.53 16.26
C ALA A 58 -10.23 0.99 14.95
N VAL A 59 -9.69 1.45 13.84
CA VAL A 59 -10.06 1.03 12.49
C VAL A 59 -8.82 0.55 11.74
N VAL A 60 -8.92 -0.60 11.08
CA VAL A 60 -8.00 -1.02 10.03
C VAL A 60 -8.73 -0.88 8.70
N MET A 61 -8.16 -0.14 7.76
CA MET A 61 -8.80 0.23 6.51
C MET A 61 -7.97 -0.22 5.30
N VAL A 62 -8.61 -0.97 4.41
CA VAL A 62 -8.07 -1.39 3.12
C VAL A 62 -8.87 -0.71 2.01
N SER A 63 -8.39 0.44 1.57
CA SER A 63 -9.08 1.36 0.65
C SER A 63 -8.09 2.02 -0.30
N TYR A 64 -8.58 2.65 -1.36
CA TYR A 64 -7.81 3.59 -2.15
C TYR A 64 -8.03 5.03 -1.69
N ASN A 65 -7.24 5.98 -2.22
CA ASN A 65 -7.25 7.38 -1.77
C ASN A 65 -8.64 8.02 -1.80
N ALA A 66 -9.40 7.86 -2.88
CA ALA A 66 -10.68 8.56 -3.04
C ALA A 66 -11.75 8.07 -2.06
N ASP A 67 -11.98 6.77 -2.04
CA ASP A 67 -13.00 6.16 -1.19
C ASP A 67 -12.55 6.07 0.28
N GLY A 68 -11.25 5.82 0.52
CA GLY A 68 -10.69 5.88 1.86
C GLY A 68 -10.85 7.25 2.52
N ALA A 69 -10.66 8.34 1.76
CA ALA A 69 -10.92 9.68 2.24
C ALA A 69 -12.40 9.90 2.60
N MET A 70 -13.35 9.34 1.81
CA MET A 70 -14.77 9.43 2.13
C MET A 70 -15.09 8.72 3.46
N VAL A 71 -14.55 7.53 3.69
CA VAL A 71 -14.70 6.82 4.97
C VAL A 71 -14.11 7.64 6.12
N ILE A 72 -12.91 8.21 5.96
CA ILE A 72 -12.26 9.04 6.98
C ILE A 72 -13.08 10.29 7.29
N ASN A 73 -13.64 10.96 6.27
CA ASN A 73 -14.49 12.13 6.44
C ASN A 73 -15.73 11.81 7.28
N GLU A 74 -16.40 10.68 7.01
CA GLU A 74 -17.60 10.27 7.77
C GLU A 74 -17.24 9.84 9.20
N LEU A 75 -16.14 9.11 9.40
CA LEU A 75 -15.66 8.80 10.76
C LEU A 75 -15.37 10.06 11.56
N ALA A 76 -14.74 11.06 10.94
CA ALA A 76 -14.45 12.34 11.58
C ALA A 76 -15.74 13.13 11.87
N ALA A 77 -16.71 13.14 10.94
CA ALA A 77 -18.01 13.80 11.11
C ALA A 77 -18.82 13.19 12.26
N ASP A 78 -18.74 11.87 12.44
CA ASP A 78 -19.36 11.14 13.55
C ASP A 78 -18.57 11.25 14.87
N GLY A 79 -17.45 11.98 14.89
CA GLY A 79 -16.63 12.20 16.07
C GLY A 79 -15.79 10.99 16.50
N PHE A 80 -15.45 10.09 15.57
CA PHE A 80 -14.56 8.98 15.88
C PHE A 80 -13.18 9.50 16.29
N ALA A 81 -12.77 9.18 17.51
CA ALA A 81 -11.49 9.62 18.10
C ALA A 81 -10.47 8.47 18.24
N GLY A 82 -10.77 7.30 17.66
CA GLY A 82 -9.91 6.13 17.72
C GLY A 82 -8.79 6.20 16.69
N GLN A 83 -7.82 5.29 16.80
CA GLN A 83 -6.72 5.20 15.85
C GLN A 83 -7.17 4.58 14.53
N ILE A 84 -6.80 5.20 13.42
CA ILE A 84 -6.97 4.66 12.07
C ILE A 84 -5.64 4.11 11.57
N TYR A 85 -5.67 2.88 11.07
CA TYR A 85 -4.55 2.20 10.42
C TYR A 85 -4.94 1.93 8.97
N GLY A 86 -4.08 2.29 8.03
CA GLY A 86 -4.29 2.08 6.61
C GLY A 86 -3.28 1.15 5.97
N THR A 87 -3.61 0.69 4.78
CA THR A 87 -2.71 -0.03 3.88
C THR A 87 -2.10 0.91 2.84
N ASP A 88 -1.29 0.37 1.94
CA ASP A 88 -0.60 1.09 0.88
C ASP A 88 -1.52 1.94 -0.01
N GLY A 89 -2.76 1.50 -0.22
CA GLY A 89 -3.73 2.22 -1.05
C GLY A 89 -4.15 3.60 -0.52
N ILE A 90 -3.83 3.92 0.76
CA ILE A 90 -4.05 5.25 1.34
C ILE A 90 -2.77 5.84 1.94
N ALA A 91 -1.60 5.27 1.66
CA ALA A 91 -0.31 5.72 2.23
C ALA A 91 0.40 6.76 1.34
N GLU A 92 -0.36 7.70 0.78
CA GLU A 92 0.12 8.76 -0.10
C GLU A 92 -0.56 10.10 0.21
N GLU A 93 0.18 11.19 0.10
CA GLU A 93 -0.33 12.55 0.33
C GLU A 93 -1.49 12.92 -0.62
N ALA A 94 -1.61 12.22 -1.76
CA ALA A 94 -2.70 12.41 -2.73
C ALA A 94 -4.10 12.21 -2.13
N ILE A 95 -4.24 11.46 -1.03
CA ILE A 95 -5.51 11.29 -0.30
C ILE A 95 -6.10 12.64 0.13
N ALA A 96 -5.25 13.63 0.44
CA ALA A 96 -5.69 14.96 0.89
C ALA A 96 -6.58 15.69 -0.13
N ALA A 97 -6.45 15.37 -1.42
CA ALA A 97 -7.32 15.94 -2.46
C ALA A 97 -8.80 15.52 -2.35
N HIS A 98 -9.09 14.50 -1.56
CA HIS A 98 -10.43 13.92 -1.39
C HIS A 98 -10.99 14.11 0.02
N THR A 99 -10.21 14.66 0.96
CA THR A 99 -10.67 14.94 2.33
C THR A 99 -11.38 16.29 2.42
N THR A 100 -12.30 16.42 3.38
CA THR A 100 -13.00 17.69 3.68
C THR A 100 -12.08 18.71 4.35
N SER A 101 -11.06 18.24 5.06
CA SER A 101 -10.00 19.03 5.70
C SER A 101 -8.76 18.16 5.83
N ASN A 102 -7.58 18.76 5.73
CA ASN A 102 -6.32 18.05 5.97
C ASN A 102 -6.26 17.47 7.40
N ASP A 103 -6.80 18.17 8.37
CA ASP A 103 -6.75 17.80 9.80
C ASP A 103 -7.30 16.40 10.09
N VAL A 104 -8.23 15.89 9.26
CA VAL A 104 -8.80 14.54 9.46
C VAL A 104 -7.78 13.42 9.21
N LEU A 105 -6.68 13.72 8.53
CA LEU A 105 -5.59 12.78 8.28
C LEU A 105 -4.57 12.72 9.41
N ASN A 106 -4.52 13.74 10.26
CA ASN A 106 -3.46 13.87 11.27
C ASN A 106 -3.43 12.68 12.23
N GLY A 107 -2.26 12.05 12.36
CA GLY A 107 -2.05 10.89 13.24
C GLY A 107 -2.52 9.55 12.67
N ILE A 108 -3.09 9.49 11.46
CA ILE A 108 -3.37 8.21 10.79
C ILE A 108 -2.04 7.51 10.49
N ILE A 109 -1.97 6.23 10.82
CA ILE A 109 -0.82 5.36 10.55
C ILE A 109 -1.16 4.53 9.31
N ALA A 110 -0.23 4.42 8.36
CA ALA A 110 -0.40 3.53 7.22
C ALA A 110 0.90 2.81 6.86
N THR A 111 0.77 1.72 6.12
CA THR A 111 1.91 0.93 5.66
C THR A 111 1.99 0.94 4.14
N LYS A 112 3.20 1.04 3.61
CA LYS A 112 3.47 0.85 2.18
C LYS A 112 4.80 0.10 1.99
N PRO A 113 5.06 -0.48 0.82
CA PRO A 113 6.39 -1.04 0.53
C PRO A 113 7.49 -0.03 0.85
N ALA A 114 8.54 -0.50 1.52
CA ALA A 114 9.68 0.34 1.83
C ALA A 114 10.49 0.61 0.57
N SER A 115 10.97 1.83 0.40
CA SER A 115 11.92 2.15 -0.66
C SER A 115 13.19 1.33 -0.49
N ALA A 116 13.76 0.88 -1.59
CA ALA A 116 15.05 0.19 -1.58
C ALA A 116 16.16 1.11 -1.07
N THR A 117 17.22 0.50 -0.54
CA THR A 117 18.45 1.24 -0.27
C THR A 117 18.95 1.91 -1.56
N PRO A 118 19.29 3.20 -1.54
CA PRO A 118 19.75 3.92 -2.72
C PRO A 118 20.93 3.20 -3.41
N SER A 119 20.83 3.02 -4.72
CA SER A 119 21.83 2.41 -5.60
C SER A 119 22.10 3.35 -6.77
N GLU A 120 23.16 3.09 -7.54
CA GLU A 120 23.38 3.85 -8.77
C GLU A 120 22.22 3.73 -9.76
N VAL A 121 21.54 2.59 -9.79
CA VAL A 121 20.39 2.36 -10.67
C VAL A 121 19.19 3.15 -10.19
N SER A 122 18.85 3.08 -8.87
CA SER A 122 17.72 3.84 -8.33
C SER A 122 17.95 5.34 -8.45
N MET A 123 19.15 5.85 -8.10
CA MET A 123 19.48 7.27 -8.25
C MET A 123 19.44 7.75 -9.70
N THR A 124 19.85 6.90 -10.66
CA THR A 124 19.75 7.22 -12.10
C THR A 124 18.30 7.25 -12.54
N PHE A 125 17.49 6.29 -12.08
CA PHE A 125 16.06 6.26 -12.35
C PHE A 125 15.37 7.50 -11.81
N ASP A 126 15.61 7.87 -10.55
CA ASP A 126 15.02 9.06 -9.90
C ASP A 126 15.40 10.33 -10.66
N TYR A 127 16.66 10.47 -11.07
CA TYR A 127 17.10 11.60 -11.89
C TYR A 127 16.38 11.68 -13.22
N LEU A 128 16.26 10.56 -13.93
CA LEU A 128 15.56 10.50 -15.22
C LEU A 128 14.07 10.77 -15.03
N CYS A 129 13.47 10.21 -14.00
CA CYS A 129 12.08 10.41 -13.65
C CYS A 129 11.77 11.87 -13.37
N ALA A 130 12.60 12.55 -12.62
CA ALA A 130 12.45 13.97 -12.28
C ALA A 130 12.62 14.90 -13.52
N ASN A 131 13.37 14.46 -14.53
CA ASN A 131 13.70 15.29 -15.70
C ASN A 131 13.01 14.87 -17.01
N THR A 132 12.18 13.80 -16.98
CA THR A 132 11.46 13.27 -18.14
C THR A 132 9.97 13.21 -17.84
N ALA A 133 9.19 14.11 -18.39
CA ALA A 133 7.74 14.11 -18.20
C ALA A 133 7.03 13.15 -19.20
N PRO A 134 5.95 12.46 -18.79
CA PRO A 134 5.41 12.35 -17.44
C PRO A 134 5.99 11.13 -16.73
N CYS A 135 6.79 11.33 -15.71
CA CYS A 135 7.15 10.26 -14.80
C CYS A 135 6.20 10.33 -13.58
N GLY A 136 5.43 9.28 -13.35
CA GLY A 136 4.53 9.22 -12.20
C GLY A 136 5.31 9.23 -10.88
N ALA A 137 4.72 9.84 -9.85
CA ALA A 137 5.27 9.85 -8.49
C ALA A 137 4.62 8.79 -7.58
N GLY A 138 3.97 7.78 -8.16
CA GLY A 138 3.29 6.72 -7.39
C GLY A 138 4.26 5.80 -6.67
N ILE A 139 3.77 5.16 -5.61
CA ILE A 139 4.54 4.28 -4.72
C ILE A 139 5.14 3.05 -5.42
N PHE A 140 4.63 2.67 -6.59
CA PHE A 140 5.10 1.51 -7.37
C PHE A 140 5.78 1.89 -8.69
N THR A 141 6.22 3.12 -8.86
CA THR A 141 6.78 3.60 -10.14
C THR A 141 8.08 2.88 -10.50
N ALA A 142 8.97 2.69 -9.53
CA ALA A 142 10.24 1.99 -9.73
C ALA A 142 10.02 0.49 -9.99
N GLU A 143 9.11 -0.14 -9.27
CA GLU A 143 8.73 -1.54 -9.44
C GLU A 143 8.12 -1.80 -10.81
N ALA A 144 7.25 -0.90 -11.27
CA ALA A 144 6.65 -0.98 -12.61
C ALA A 144 7.71 -0.86 -13.71
N PHE A 145 8.68 0.04 -13.55
CA PHE A 145 9.81 0.17 -14.47
C PHE A 145 10.65 -1.11 -14.53
N ASP A 146 10.99 -1.68 -13.37
CA ASP A 146 11.75 -2.92 -13.30
C ASP A 146 10.97 -4.09 -13.90
N GLY A 147 9.68 -4.20 -13.60
CA GLY A 147 8.82 -5.24 -14.15
C GLY A 147 8.79 -5.22 -15.68
N VAL A 148 8.59 -4.04 -16.28
CA VAL A 148 8.59 -3.87 -17.75
C VAL A 148 9.97 -4.20 -18.34
N THR A 149 11.04 -3.77 -17.68
CA THR A 149 12.42 -4.00 -18.13
C THR A 149 12.76 -5.47 -18.07
N ILE A 150 12.47 -6.17 -16.98
CA ILE A 150 12.66 -7.63 -16.86
C ILE A 150 11.87 -8.37 -17.95
N MET A 151 10.59 -7.99 -18.17
CA MET A 151 9.76 -8.61 -19.22
C MET A 151 10.37 -8.43 -20.61
N ALA A 152 10.91 -7.25 -20.93
CA ALA A 152 11.54 -6.98 -22.21
C ALA A 152 12.78 -7.86 -22.41
N PHE A 153 13.68 -7.93 -21.42
CA PHE A 153 14.88 -8.79 -21.50
C PHE A 153 14.51 -10.27 -21.55
N ALA A 154 13.48 -10.70 -20.81
CA ALA A 154 12.99 -12.07 -20.86
C ALA A 154 12.43 -12.43 -22.24
N ALA A 155 11.74 -11.52 -22.91
CA ALA A 155 11.26 -11.74 -24.27
C ALA A 155 12.42 -11.95 -25.24
N PHE A 156 13.48 -11.13 -25.18
CA PHE A 156 14.68 -11.34 -25.99
C PHE A 156 15.37 -12.68 -25.68
N THR A 157 15.43 -13.04 -24.41
CA THR A 157 16.01 -14.33 -23.97
C THR A 157 15.22 -15.51 -24.54
N GLN A 158 13.88 -15.44 -24.50
CA GLN A 158 13.02 -16.47 -25.07
C GLN A 158 13.18 -16.57 -26.60
N MET A 159 13.23 -15.42 -27.29
CA MET A 159 13.43 -15.39 -28.75
C MET A 159 14.76 -16.08 -29.15
N ALA A 160 15.81 -15.88 -28.36
CA ALA A 160 17.11 -16.51 -28.57
C ALA A 160 17.11 -17.99 -28.16
N ASN A 161 16.20 -18.42 -27.29
CA ASN A 161 16.11 -19.79 -26.76
C ASN A 161 14.67 -20.32 -26.88
N PRO A 162 14.21 -20.75 -28.08
CA PRO A 162 12.81 -21.16 -28.29
C PRO A 162 12.36 -22.38 -27.47
N GLY A 163 13.28 -23.09 -26.80
CA GLY A 163 12.99 -24.22 -25.95
C GLY A 163 12.50 -23.88 -24.54
N ILE A 164 12.52 -22.60 -24.13
CA ILE A 164 12.04 -22.14 -22.82
C ILE A 164 10.74 -21.37 -22.96
N THR A 165 9.90 -21.40 -21.92
CA THR A 165 8.69 -20.57 -21.86
C THR A 165 9.04 -19.13 -21.46
N LEU A 166 8.13 -18.19 -21.77
CA LEU A 166 8.31 -16.80 -21.33
C LEU A 166 8.40 -16.70 -19.80
N SER A 167 7.57 -17.47 -19.07
CA SER A 167 7.62 -17.52 -17.61
C SER A 167 8.99 -17.98 -17.08
N GLN A 168 9.61 -18.99 -17.72
CA GLN A 168 10.97 -19.43 -17.37
C GLN A 168 12.01 -18.36 -17.68
N ALA A 169 11.85 -17.65 -18.80
CA ALA A 169 12.74 -16.54 -19.16
C ALA A 169 12.60 -15.37 -18.17
N ILE A 170 11.39 -15.00 -17.74
CA ILE A 170 11.15 -13.98 -16.72
C ILE A 170 11.80 -14.39 -15.39
N ALA A 171 11.53 -15.62 -14.93
CA ALA A 171 12.11 -16.12 -13.69
C ALA A 171 13.65 -16.10 -13.71
N GLY A 172 14.26 -16.49 -14.84
CA GLY A 172 15.72 -16.46 -15.01
C GLY A 172 16.29 -15.04 -15.08
N THR A 173 15.64 -14.14 -15.81
CA THR A 173 16.08 -12.72 -15.94
C THR A 173 15.99 -11.98 -14.60
N GLY A 174 14.97 -12.24 -13.81
CA GLY A 174 14.75 -11.59 -12.50
C GLY A 174 15.61 -12.17 -11.37
N GLN A 175 16.49 -13.15 -11.62
CA GLN A 175 17.40 -13.66 -10.58
C GLN A 175 18.59 -12.72 -10.39
N GLY A 176 18.66 -12.06 -9.22
CA GLY A 176 19.72 -11.11 -8.92
C GLY A 176 19.65 -9.84 -9.78
N TRP A 177 18.49 -9.46 -10.26
CA TRP A 177 18.29 -8.22 -11.01
C TRP A 177 18.56 -7.01 -10.10
N ASN A 178 19.46 -6.14 -10.51
CA ASN A 178 19.72 -4.88 -9.83
C ASN A 178 18.88 -3.77 -10.50
N GLY A 179 17.72 -3.52 -9.92
CA GLY A 179 16.71 -2.63 -10.47
C GLY A 179 16.66 -1.25 -9.82
N ALA A 180 15.74 -0.43 -10.32
CA ALA A 180 15.41 0.87 -9.76
C ALA A 180 14.71 0.72 -8.39
N SER A 181 13.87 -0.32 -8.23
CA SER A 181 13.21 -0.66 -6.98
C SER A 181 14.07 -1.47 -6.00
N GLY A 182 15.32 -1.75 -6.38
CA GLY A 182 16.27 -2.52 -5.58
C GLY A 182 16.67 -3.86 -6.20
N SER A 183 17.21 -4.75 -5.38
CA SER A 183 17.60 -6.08 -5.82
C SER A 183 16.38 -7.01 -5.88
N ILE A 184 16.11 -7.54 -7.05
CA ILE A 184 15.00 -8.45 -7.30
C ILE A 184 15.54 -9.86 -7.45
N THR A 185 14.88 -10.81 -6.79
CA THR A 185 15.09 -12.25 -6.97
C THR A 185 13.76 -12.93 -6.75
N PHE A 186 13.19 -13.50 -7.81
CA PHE A 186 11.90 -14.16 -7.71
C PHE A 186 11.98 -15.42 -6.85
N LEU A 187 11.03 -15.56 -5.95
CA LEU A 187 10.76 -16.78 -5.21
C LEU A 187 10.11 -17.83 -6.12
N ALA A 188 10.01 -19.06 -5.64
CA ALA A 188 9.42 -20.17 -6.42
C ALA A 188 7.93 -19.93 -6.78
N ASN A 189 7.22 -19.13 -6.02
CA ASN A 189 5.82 -18.74 -6.28
C ASN A 189 5.70 -17.52 -7.21
N GLY A 190 6.82 -16.90 -7.61
CA GLY A 190 6.84 -15.72 -8.48
C GLY A 190 6.91 -14.38 -7.74
N ASP A 191 6.78 -14.37 -6.42
CA ASP A 191 6.91 -13.15 -5.61
C ASP A 191 8.37 -12.72 -5.47
N THR A 192 8.58 -11.48 -5.04
CA THR A 192 9.85 -10.98 -4.54
C THR A 192 9.77 -10.77 -3.02
N PRO A 193 10.86 -11.00 -2.27
CA PRO A 193 10.85 -10.74 -0.83
C PRO A 193 10.67 -9.25 -0.48
N GLY A 194 10.91 -8.34 -1.44
CA GLY A 194 10.84 -6.90 -1.23
C GLY A 194 11.88 -6.37 -0.25
N SER A 195 11.83 -5.07 0.00
CA SER A 195 12.68 -4.36 0.98
C SER A 195 12.03 -4.20 2.35
N GLY A 196 10.88 -4.85 2.59
CA GLY A 196 10.06 -4.68 3.79
C GLY A 196 9.00 -3.60 3.60
N TYR A 197 8.50 -3.07 4.72
CA TYR A 197 7.42 -2.08 4.73
C TYR A 197 7.83 -0.84 5.53
N CYS A 198 7.53 0.32 4.98
CA CYS A 198 7.46 1.57 5.72
C CYS A 198 6.19 1.56 6.58
N VAL A 199 6.30 1.89 7.84
CA VAL A 199 5.18 2.25 8.69
C VAL A 199 5.27 3.75 8.88
N GLY A 200 4.34 4.47 8.28
CA GLY A 200 4.35 5.93 8.25
C GLY A 200 3.18 6.52 9.00
N VAL A 201 3.32 7.80 9.32
CA VAL A 201 2.31 8.60 10.03
C VAL A 201 2.00 9.85 9.21
N TYR A 202 0.74 10.19 9.10
CA TYR A 202 0.33 11.47 8.56
C TYR A 202 0.53 12.59 9.58
N THR A 203 1.23 13.64 9.15
CA THR A 203 1.22 14.94 9.81
C THR A 203 0.45 15.90 8.92
N ALA A 204 -0.62 16.46 9.44
CA ALA A 204 -1.55 17.25 8.64
C ALA A 204 -2.09 18.42 9.45
N ASP A 205 -2.15 19.59 8.79
CA ASP A 205 -2.75 20.81 9.31
C ASP A 205 -3.31 21.66 8.14
N SER A 206 -3.77 22.88 8.46
CA SER A 206 -4.28 23.81 7.45
C SER A 206 -3.26 24.24 6.39
N SER A 207 -1.97 24.02 6.60
CA SER A 207 -0.88 24.41 5.69
C SER A 207 -0.49 23.29 4.72
N GLY A 208 -0.76 22.02 5.06
CA GLY A 208 -0.42 20.90 4.21
C GLY A 208 -0.55 19.53 4.87
N VAL A 209 -0.19 18.52 4.12
CA VAL A 209 -0.17 17.11 4.53
C VAL A 209 1.19 16.54 4.16
N SER A 210 1.79 15.80 5.08
CA SER A 210 2.93 14.91 4.80
C SER A 210 2.64 13.50 5.28
N PHE A 211 3.25 12.52 4.63
CA PHE A 211 3.26 11.12 5.05
C PHE A 211 4.70 10.66 5.25
N ASP A 212 5.11 10.56 6.48
CA ASP A 212 6.51 10.31 6.86
C ASP A 212 6.67 8.89 7.38
N CYS A 213 7.61 8.13 6.79
CA CYS A 213 8.03 6.84 7.31
C CYS A 213 8.77 7.04 8.63
N THR A 214 8.22 6.52 9.71
CA THR A 214 8.81 6.62 11.05
C THR A 214 9.41 5.31 11.52
N GLN A 215 8.93 4.20 10.97
CA GLN A 215 9.39 2.86 11.29
C GLN A 215 9.50 2.01 10.04
N HIS A 216 10.35 1.00 10.11
CA HIS A 216 10.52 -0.01 9.07
C HIS A 216 10.22 -1.40 9.63
N TRP A 217 9.40 -2.16 8.94
CA TRP A 217 9.18 -3.57 9.23
C TRP A 217 9.88 -4.44 8.19
N GLY A 218 10.72 -5.35 8.63
CA GLY A 218 11.48 -6.25 7.76
C GLY A 218 11.79 -7.58 8.43
N ALA A 219 12.81 -8.28 7.96
CA ALA A 219 13.18 -9.61 8.48
C ALA A 219 13.55 -9.61 9.98
N SER A 220 14.00 -8.48 10.52
CA SER A 220 14.31 -8.29 11.95
C SER A 220 13.11 -7.82 12.78
N GLY A 221 11.92 -7.71 12.18
CA GLY A 221 10.74 -7.13 12.79
C GLY A 221 10.66 -5.60 12.59
N LEU A 222 9.91 -4.93 13.47
CA LEU A 222 9.73 -3.48 13.46
C LEU A 222 10.93 -2.76 14.05
N THR A 223 11.44 -1.74 13.37
CA THR A 223 12.57 -0.91 13.81
C THR A 223 12.26 0.56 13.57
N ASP A 224 12.71 1.46 14.45
CA ASP A 224 12.60 2.92 14.24
C ASP A 224 13.59 3.38 13.14
N LEU A 225 13.21 4.43 12.38
CA LEU A 225 14.02 5.04 11.33
C LEU A 225 14.74 6.30 11.82
#